data_8cf95e68f6edde541ea6af12dc20503b
#
_entry.id   8cf95e68f6edde541ea6af12dc20503b
#
_cell.length_a   1.000
_cell.length_b   1.000
_cell.length_c   1.000
_cell.angle_alpha   90.00
_cell.angle_beta   90.00
_cell.angle_gamma   90.00
#
_symmetry.space_group_name_H-M   'P 1'
#
loop_
_entity.id
_entity.type
_entity.pdbx_description
1 polymer ?
#
loop_
_entity_poly.entity_id
_entity_poly.type
_entity_poly.pdbx_seq_one_letter_code
_entity_poly.pdbx_strand_id
1 'polypeptide(L)'
;MSNEHVQAVIVLVDGMFFQERKRIAQLAAIARLPAVYGFREHVDAGGLISYGVNLAANFRRAATYVVKILKGAKPGDLAVEFPNKLELISNLKTSKALGGRPFADTARADPTR
;
A
#
# COMPACT_ATOMS: atom_id res chain seq x y z
N MET A 1 -12.66 8.80 16.31
CA MET A 1 -11.22 9.08 16.26
C MET A 1 -10.86 10.53 16.63
N SER A 2 -11.59 11.53 16.13
CA SER A 2 -11.29 12.94 16.45
C SER A 2 -11.41 13.27 17.94
N ASN A 3 -12.24 12.57 18.70
CA ASN A 3 -12.42 12.77 20.14
C ASN A 3 -11.25 12.23 20.99
N GLU A 4 -10.38 11.42 20.40
CA GLU A 4 -9.26 10.78 21.10
C GLU A 4 -7.92 11.44 20.77
N HIS A 5 -7.92 12.58 20.06
CA HIS A 5 -6.73 13.32 19.65
C HIS A 5 -5.75 12.50 18.81
N VAL A 6 -6.28 11.62 17.98
CA VAL A 6 -5.48 10.83 17.02
C VAL A 6 -4.85 11.75 15.99
N GLN A 7 -3.54 11.60 15.76
CA GLN A 7 -2.77 12.43 14.84
C GLN A 7 -2.51 11.77 13.50
N ALA A 8 -2.58 10.46 13.44
CA ALA A 8 -2.37 9.68 12.22
C ALA A 8 -3.05 8.32 12.35
N VAL A 9 -3.27 7.67 11.22
CA VAL A 9 -3.94 6.37 11.14
C VAL A 9 -3.11 5.42 10.28
N ILE A 10 -3.01 4.17 10.71
CA ILE A 10 -2.47 3.08 9.89
C ILE A 10 -3.64 2.17 9.52
N VAL A 11 -3.86 2.01 8.22
CA VAL A 11 -4.90 1.11 7.70
C VAL A 11 -4.23 -0.22 7.36
N LEU A 12 -4.57 -1.25 8.10
CA LEU A 12 -4.02 -2.58 7.91
C LEU A 12 -4.53 -3.21 6.62
N VAL A 13 -3.77 -4.16 6.11
CA VAL A 13 -4.13 -4.91 4.91
C VAL A 13 -5.30 -5.84 5.20
N ASP A 14 -6.43 -5.60 4.55
CA ASP A 14 -7.65 -6.38 4.70
C ASP A 14 -8.49 -6.24 3.42
N GLY A 15 -9.17 -7.32 3.02
CA GLY A 15 -9.99 -7.32 1.81
C GLY A 15 -11.14 -6.33 1.86
N MET A 16 -11.79 -6.17 3.01
CA MET A 16 -12.86 -5.19 3.19
C MET A 16 -12.31 -3.76 3.08
N PHE A 17 -11.18 -3.47 3.71
CA PHE A 17 -10.54 -2.16 3.60
C PHE A 17 -10.11 -1.87 2.17
N PHE A 18 -9.66 -2.86 1.44
CA PHE A 18 -9.30 -2.71 0.04
C PHE A 18 -10.53 -2.36 -0.83
N GLN A 19 -11.64 -3.03 -0.62
CA GLN A 19 -12.89 -2.74 -1.34
C GLN A 19 -13.42 -1.34 -1.03
N GLU A 20 -13.30 -0.90 0.21
CA GLU A 20 -13.75 0.40 0.68
C GLU A 20 -12.66 1.49 0.61
N ARG A 21 -11.62 1.29 -0.17
CA ARG A 21 -10.46 2.19 -0.22
C ARG A 21 -10.79 3.63 -0.54
N LYS A 22 -11.73 3.87 -1.45
CA LYS A 22 -12.18 5.23 -1.79
C LYS A 22 -12.86 5.90 -0.61
N ARG A 23 -13.73 5.18 0.07
CA ARG A 23 -14.45 5.67 1.24
C ARG A 23 -13.51 5.97 2.40
N ILE A 24 -12.57 5.08 2.66
CA ILE A 24 -11.57 5.27 3.71
C ILE A 24 -10.71 6.50 3.41
N ALA A 25 -10.26 6.67 2.17
CA ALA A 25 -9.48 7.83 1.76
C ALA A 25 -10.28 9.13 1.92
N GLN A 26 -11.56 9.13 1.56
CA GLN A 26 -12.44 10.30 1.72
C GLN A 26 -12.63 10.66 3.19
N LEU A 27 -12.87 9.67 4.05
CA LEU A 27 -13.07 9.90 5.48
C LEU A 27 -11.80 10.44 6.13
N ALA A 28 -10.63 9.91 5.76
CA ALA A 28 -9.36 10.42 6.25
C ALA A 28 -9.11 11.87 5.80
N ALA A 29 -9.46 12.20 4.56
CA ALA A 29 -9.34 13.56 4.04
C ALA A 29 -10.28 14.54 4.77
N ILE A 30 -11.53 14.15 5.02
CA ILE A 30 -12.49 14.97 5.75
C ILE A 30 -12.01 15.22 7.18
N ALA A 31 -11.47 14.19 7.84
CA ALA A 31 -10.94 14.31 9.20
C ALA A 31 -9.56 14.95 9.26
N ARG A 32 -8.95 15.24 8.11
CA ARG A 32 -7.57 15.74 7.97
C ARG A 32 -6.54 14.87 8.71
N LEU A 33 -6.74 13.56 8.64
CA LEU A 33 -5.85 12.57 9.26
C LEU A 33 -4.89 12.02 8.21
N PRO A 34 -3.57 12.19 8.39
CA PRO A 34 -2.60 11.45 7.61
C PRO A 34 -2.79 9.95 7.82
N ALA A 35 -2.86 9.18 6.76
CA ALA A 35 -3.06 7.74 6.82
C ALA A 35 -2.01 7.01 5.99
N VAL A 36 -1.50 5.90 6.53
CA VAL A 36 -0.57 5.00 5.87
C VAL A 36 -1.31 3.72 5.51
N TYR A 37 -1.12 3.25 4.30
CA TYR A 37 -1.80 2.08 3.76
C TYR A 37 -0.79 1.01 3.33
N GLY A 38 -1.25 -0.23 3.19
CA GLY A 38 -0.42 -1.34 2.75
C GLY A 38 -0.36 -1.53 1.24
N PHE A 39 -1.28 -0.94 0.48
CA PHE A 39 -1.35 -1.10 -0.97
C PHE A 39 -1.43 0.24 -1.70
N ARG A 40 -0.77 0.29 -2.86
CA ARG A 40 -0.78 1.43 -3.76
C ARG A 40 -2.21 1.86 -4.18
N GLU A 41 -3.11 0.91 -4.32
CA GLU A 41 -4.48 1.16 -4.75
C GLU A 41 -5.23 2.13 -3.82
N HIS A 42 -4.88 2.13 -2.52
CA HIS A 42 -5.41 3.12 -1.58
C HIS A 42 -4.92 4.54 -1.90
N VAL A 43 -3.66 4.67 -2.32
CA VAL A 43 -3.07 5.96 -2.70
C VAL A 43 -3.69 6.45 -4.01
N ASP A 44 -3.89 5.57 -4.98
CA ASP A 44 -4.56 5.89 -6.25
C ASP A 44 -6.01 6.34 -6.02
N ALA A 45 -6.65 5.87 -4.95
CA ALA A 45 -7.99 6.27 -4.54
C ALA A 45 -8.03 7.59 -3.75
N GLY A 46 -6.90 8.23 -3.49
CA GLY A 46 -6.79 9.49 -2.77
C GLY A 46 -6.10 9.40 -1.40
N GLY A 47 -5.61 8.24 -1.00
CA GLY A 47 -4.85 8.08 0.24
C GLY A 47 -3.49 8.80 0.17
N LEU A 48 -2.92 9.11 1.32
CA LEU A 48 -1.70 9.90 1.41
C LEU A 48 -0.46 9.10 0.99
N ILE A 49 -0.24 7.96 1.59
CA ILE A 49 0.99 7.19 1.42
C ILE A 49 0.73 5.69 1.60
N SER A 50 1.41 4.89 0.83
CA SER A 50 1.43 3.44 1.03
C SER A 50 2.86 2.92 1.08
N TYR A 51 3.07 1.90 1.90
CA TYR A 51 4.31 1.15 1.96
C TYR A 51 3.97 -0.33 1.99
N GLY A 52 4.38 -1.04 0.98
CA GLY A 52 4.06 -2.46 0.89
C GLY A 52 4.41 -3.04 -0.46
N VAL A 53 3.89 -4.23 -0.70
CA VAL A 53 4.18 -5.01 -1.91
C VAL A 53 3.40 -4.48 -3.11
N ASN A 54 3.95 -4.70 -4.29
CA ASN A 54 3.22 -4.50 -5.53
C ASN A 54 2.28 -5.68 -5.77
N LEU A 55 0.99 -5.43 -5.60
CA LEU A 55 -0.04 -6.48 -5.69
C LEU A 55 -0.09 -7.12 -7.08
N ALA A 56 0.02 -6.31 -8.14
CA ALA A 56 0.04 -6.81 -9.51
C ALA A 56 1.25 -7.72 -9.77
N ALA A 57 2.43 -7.36 -9.25
CA ALA A 57 3.62 -8.20 -9.35
C ALA A 57 3.46 -9.52 -8.60
N ASN A 58 2.79 -9.50 -7.43
CA ASN A 58 2.49 -10.71 -6.69
C ASN A 58 1.57 -11.65 -7.48
N PHE A 59 0.53 -11.14 -8.13
CA PHE A 59 -0.33 -11.95 -8.98
C PHE A 59 0.41 -12.53 -10.17
N ARG A 60 1.30 -11.77 -10.80
CA ARG A 60 2.14 -12.29 -11.89
C ARG A 60 3.04 -13.43 -11.40
N ARG A 61 3.62 -13.28 -10.23
CA ARG A 61 4.47 -14.32 -9.65
C ARG A 61 3.67 -15.56 -9.28
N ALA A 62 2.46 -15.39 -8.75
CA ALA A 62 1.54 -16.49 -8.48
C ALA A 62 1.20 -17.27 -9.77
N ALA A 63 1.00 -16.58 -10.90
CA ALA A 63 0.77 -17.21 -12.18
C ALA A 63 1.94 -18.12 -12.62
N THR A 64 3.18 -17.75 -12.30
CA THR A 64 4.36 -18.59 -12.54
C THR A 64 4.27 -19.92 -11.80
N TYR A 65 3.82 -19.90 -10.55
CA TYR A 65 3.59 -21.12 -9.78
C TYR A 65 2.48 -21.99 -10.38
N VAL A 66 1.39 -21.37 -10.81
CA VAL A 66 0.29 -22.08 -11.49
C VAL A 66 0.78 -22.81 -12.74
N VAL A 67 1.59 -22.14 -13.56
CA VAL A 67 2.18 -22.74 -14.77
C VAL A 67 3.04 -23.95 -14.42
N LYS A 68 3.90 -23.84 -13.41
CA LYS A 68 4.75 -24.95 -12.95
C LYS A 68 3.91 -26.15 -12.50
N ILE A 69 2.87 -25.92 -11.72
CA ILE A 69 1.97 -26.97 -11.22
C ILE A 69 1.24 -27.63 -12.38
N LEU A 70 0.73 -26.86 -13.33
CA LEU A 70 0.05 -27.41 -14.52
C LEU A 70 1.00 -28.24 -15.41
N LYS A 71 2.29 -27.96 -15.37
CA LYS A 71 3.33 -28.74 -16.08
C LYS A 71 3.82 -29.95 -15.32
N GLY A 72 3.27 -30.26 -14.16
CA GLY A 72 3.55 -31.44 -13.39
C GLY A 72 4.36 -31.25 -12.12
N ALA A 73 4.77 -30.03 -11.78
CA ALA A 73 5.46 -29.78 -10.51
C ALA A 73 4.50 -29.99 -9.33
N LYS A 74 5.01 -30.61 -8.27
CA LYS A 74 4.23 -30.79 -7.04
C LYS A 74 4.30 -29.52 -6.20
N PRO A 75 3.17 -29.01 -5.67
CA PRO A 75 3.19 -27.79 -4.84
C PRO A 75 4.16 -27.84 -3.66
N GLY A 76 4.32 -29.02 -3.04
CA GLY A 76 5.25 -29.21 -1.92
C GLY A 76 6.73 -29.11 -2.28
N ASP A 77 7.07 -29.25 -3.56
CA ASP A 77 8.45 -29.13 -4.05
C ASP A 77 8.80 -27.70 -4.47
N LEU A 78 7.83 -26.80 -4.50
CA LEU A 78 8.05 -25.40 -4.85
C LEU A 78 8.48 -24.60 -3.62
N ALA A 79 9.52 -23.77 -3.79
CA ALA A 79 9.99 -22.93 -2.70
C ALA A 79 8.98 -21.83 -2.37
N VAL A 80 8.82 -21.55 -1.08
CA VAL A 80 8.08 -20.38 -0.62
C VAL A 80 8.93 -19.15 -0.93
N GLU A 81 8.33 -18.17 -1.60
CA GLU A 81 8.99 -16.92 -1.92
C GLU A 81 8.37 -15.78 -1.14
N PHE A 82 9.24 -14.91 -0.59
CA PHE A 82 8.81 -13.66 0.02
C PHE A 82 8.99 -12.52 -0.99
N PRO A 83 8.06 -11.55 -1.04
CA PRO A 83 8.27 -10.36 -1.85
C PRO A 83 9.50 -9.61 -1.33
N ASN A 84 10.46 -9.39 -2.23
CA ASN A 84 11.72 -8.70 -1.90
C ASN A 84 11.73 -7.24 -2.33
N LYS A 85 10.70 -6.78 -3.03
CA LYS A 85 10.52 -5.38 -3.45
C LYS A 85 9.31 -4.79 -2.75
N LEU A 86 9.56 -3.77 -1.94
CA LEU A 86 8.53 -2.96 -1.32
C LEU A 86 8.50 -1.60 -2.01
N GLU A 87 7.31 -1.06 -2.18
CA GLU A 87 7.09 0.24 -2.81
C GLU A 87 6.62 1.26 -1.79
N LEU A 88 7.23 2.42 -1.80
CA LEU A 88 6.75 3.60 -1.09
C LEU A 88 6.11 4.54 -2.12
N ILE A 89 4.81 4.70 -2.04
CA ILE A 89 4.02 5.54 -2.95
C ILE A 89 3.36 6.65 -2.14
N SER A 90 3.48 7.87 -2.60
CA SER A 90 2.83 9.02 -1.98
C SER A 90 1.99 9.80 -2.98
N ASN A 91 0.91 10.38 -2.50
CA ASN A 91 0.06 11.26 -3.28
C ASN A 91 0.35 12.70 -2.91
N LEU A 92 1.05 13.41 -3.80
CA LEU A 92 1.46 14.79 -3.56
C LEU A 92 0.26 15.73 -3.43
N LYS A 93 -0.82 15.48 -4.17
CA LYS A 93 -2.04 16.28 -4.10
C LYS A 93 -2.68 16.18 -2.71
N THR A 94 -2.79 14.96 -2.18
CA THR A 94 -3.31 14.71 -0.84
C THR A 94 -2.39 15.29 0.23
N SER A 95 -1.08 15.18 0.06
CA SER A 95 -0.10 15.77 0.97
C SER A 95 -0.27 17.28 1.07
N LYS A 96 -0.40 17.96 -0.07
CA LYS A 96 -0.63 19.41 -0.11
C LYS A 96 -1.95 19.78 0.54
N ALA A 97 -3.02 19.03 0.29
CA ALA A 97 -4.34 19.27 0.89
C ALA A 97 -4.31 19.15 2.42
N LEU A 98 -3.46 18.29 2.97
CA LEU A 98 -3.27 18.13 4.41
C LEU A 98 -2.29 19.15 5.01
N GLY A 99 -1.70 20.05 4.19
CA GLY A 99 -0.73 21.04 4.65
C GLY A 99 0.68 20.50 4.91
N GLY A 100 0.95 19.26 4.48
CA GLY A 100 2.25 18.63 4.64
C GLY A 100 3.25 19.03 3.56
N ARG A 101 4.54 18.91 3.88
CA ARG A 101 5.59 18.97 2.87
C ARG A 101 5.52 17.71 2.00
N PRO A 102 5.80 17.81 0.69
CA PRO A 102 5.84 16.62 -0.16
C PRO A 102 6.87 15.63 0.38
N PHE A 103 6.45 14.42 0.58
CA PHE A 103 7.32 13.32 1.00
C PHE A 103 8.50 13.07 0.05
N ALA A 104 8.45 13.63 -1.15
CA ALA A 104 9.52 13.55 -2.13
C ALA A 104 10.87 14.05 -1.58
N ASP A 105 10.85 15.03 -0.69
CA ASP A 105 12.07 15.55 -0.08
C ASP A 105 12.65 14.62 0.98
N THR A 106 11.79 13.82 1.61
CA THR A 106 12.21 12.85 2.64
C THR A 106 12.66 11.53 2.01
N ALA A 107 12.03 11.13 0.92
CA ALA A 107 12.39 9.91 0.20
C ALA A 107 13.75 10.01 -0.50
N ARG A 108 14.20 11.21 -0.85
CA ARG A 108 15.53 11.44 -1.41
C ARG A 108 16.66 11.33 -0.40
N ALA A 109 16.34 11.35 0.88
CA ALA A 109 17.34 11.29 1.95
C ALA A 109 17.70 9.86 2.36
N ASP A 110 17.00 8.84 1.87
CA ASP A 110 17.27 7.44 2.19
C ASP A 110 18.12 6.80 1.09
N PRO A 111 19.42 6.53 1.35
CA PRO A 111 20.32 5.95 0.35
C PRO A 111 20.04 4.48 0.05
N THR A 112 19.09 3.83 0.75
CA THR A 112 18.76 2.42 0.54
C THR A 112 17.60 2.20 -0.43
N ARG A 113 17.08 3.24 -1.03
CA ARG A 113 15.94 3.18 -1.95
C ARG A 113 16.30 3.36 -3.40
#